data_713aeb623160b3c6a98b845cbad33ec4
#
_entry.id   713aeb623160b3c6a98b845cbad33ec4
#
_cell.length_a   1.000
_cell.length_b   1.000
_cell.length_c   1.000
_cell.angle_alpha   90.00
_cell.angle_beta   90.00
_cell.angle_gamma   90.00
#
_symmetry.space_group_name_H-M   'P 1'
#
loop_
_entity.id
_entity.type
_entity.pdbx_description
1 polymer ?
#
loop_
_entity_poly.entity_id
_entity_poly.type
_entity_poly.pdbx_seq_one_letter_code
_entity_poly.pdbx_strand_id
1 'polypeptide(L)'
;MHILIVNNTSIPVQKYGGTERVIWWLGKQLVKMGHQVSYLVAPGSYCDFAGVHVLDHNIPFNQQIPAGVDVVHLNCKVNETPKIPYIITLHGNTNDQAPLDINTVFVSKNHASRYGSASFVHNGIDPADYGDPGLNQSRNYFHFLGDAAWRVKNLRGAIKIAQKAKISLRVIGGKRFNLNQGIRLTFDPRIRFDGMKGGAEKNALLKGSKGLIFPVLWNEPFGLSIVESIYFGC
;
A
#
# COMPACT_ATOMS: atom_id res chain seq x y z
N MET A 1 -1.30 -15.42 21.20
CA MET A 1 0.11 -15.11 20.88
C MET A 1 0.29 -13.61 20.93
N HIS A 2 1.50 -13.15 21.25
CA HIS A 2 1.91 -11.75 21.13
C HIS A 2 2.70 -11.58 19.83
N ILE A 3 2.20 -10.77 18.91
CA ILE A 3 2.75 -10.58 17.56
C ILE A 3 3.34 -9.16 17.48
N LEU A 4 4.62 -9.05 17.12
CA LEU A 4 5.29 -7.77 16.86
C LEU A 4 5.31 -7.48 15.36
N ILE A 5 4.60 -6.47 14.92
CA ILE A 5 4.60 -6.00 13.53
C ILE A 5 5.62 -4.87 13.39
N VAL A 6 6.60 -5.05 12.50
CA VAL A 6 7.73 -4.12 12.34
C VAL A 6 7.67 -3.44 10.98
N ASN A 7 7.80 -2.11 10.97
CA ASN A 7 7.92 -1.33 9.75
C ASN A 7 8.73 -0.04 10.00
N ASN A 8 9.40 0.48 8.99
CA ASN A 8 10.24 1.66 9.09
C ASN A 8 9.54 2.98 8.74
N THR A 9 8.23 2.97 8.66
CA THR A 9 7.40 4.15 8.41
C THR A 9 6.38 4.35 9.53
N SER A 10 5.81 5.55 9.64
CA SER A 10 4.81 5.86 10.65
C SER A 10 3.43 5.33 10.29
N ILE A 11 2.65 4.94 11.29
CA ILE A 11 1.25 4.50 11.21
C ILE A 11 0.37 5.30 12.20
N PRO A 12 -0.94 5.47 11.88
CA PRO A 12 -1.60 5.17 10.60
C PRO A 12 -1.29 6.22 9.53
N VAL A 13 -1.44 5.85 8.26
CA VAL A 13 -1.32 6.80 7.16
C VAL A 13 -2.70 7.32 6.72
N GLN A 14 -2.81 8.63 6.59
CA GLN A 14 -4.08 9.26 6.22
C GLN A 14 -4.31 9.35 4.71
N LYS A 15 -3.27 9.49 3.91
CA LYS A 15 -3.38 9.75 2.45
C LYS A 15 -2.78 8.64 1.61
N TYR A 16 -1.46 8.53 1.57
CA TYR A 16 -0.73 7.56 0.74
C TYR A 16 0.11 6.65 1.64
N GLY A 17 0.13 5.36 1.31
CA GLY A 17 0.86 4.34 2.07
C GLY A 17 0.14 3.00 1.92
N GLY A 18 0.65 2.16 1.02
CA GLY A 18 0.07 0.84 0.78
C GLY A 18 0.40 -0.14 1.88
N THR A 19 1.68 -0.28 2.17
CA THR A 19 2.20 -1.18 3.21
C THR A 19 1.65 -0.82 4.58
N GLU A 20 1.69 0.47 4.93
CA GLU A 20 1.24 0.98 6.23
C GLU A 20 -0.24 0.66 6.49
N ARG A 21 -1.09 0.76 5.47
CA ARG A 21 -2.50 0.38 5.59
C ARG A 21 -2.68 -1.12 5.75
N VAL A 22 -1.92 -1.92 4.99
CA VAL A 22 -1.99 -3.39 5.11
C VAL A 22 -1.59 -3.85 6.50
N ILE A 23 -0.48 -3.35 7.05
CA ILE A 23 -0.04 -3.74 8.40
C ILE A 23 -0.99 -3.25 9.49
N TRP A 24 -1.61 -2.08 9.30
CA TRP A 24 -2.64 -1.55 10.19
C TRP A 24 -3.87 -2.47 10.21
N TRP A 25 -4.41 -2.82 9.04
CA TRP A 25 -5.56 -3.72 8.95
C TRP A 25 -5.26 -5.12 9.47
N LEU A 26 -4.06 -5.62 9.18
CA LEU A 26 -3.62 -6.92 9.70
C LEU A 26 -3.60 -6.91 11.23
N GLY A 27 -2.96 -5.92 11.85
CA GLY A 27 -2.91 -5.84 13.31
C GLY A 27 -4.28 -5.69 13.94
N LYS A 28 -5.15 -4.84 13.37
CA LYS A 28 -6.54 -4.68 13.80
C LYS A 28 -7.31 -6.01 13.74
N GLN A 29 -7.10 -6.79 12.67
CA GLN A 29 -7.75 -8.10 12.54
C GLN A 29 -7.18 -9.14 13.50
N LEU A 30 -5.87 -9.15 13.71
CA LEU A 30 -5.23 -10.06 14.67
C LEU A 30 -5.72 -9.79 16.11
N VAL A 31 -5.89 -8.53 16.49
CA VAL A 31 -6.49 -8.16 17.79
C VAL A 31 -7.94 -8.69 17.89
N LYS A 32 -8.75 -8.54 16.84
CA LYS A 32 -10.12 -9.11 16.81
C LYS A 32 -10.13 -10.63 16.93
N MET A 33 -9.09 -11.32 16.50
CA MET A 33 -8.91 -12.77 16.64
C MET A 33 -8.39 -13.18 18.03
N GLY A 34 -8.20 -12.24 18.96
CA GLY A 34 -7.75 -12.49 20.32
C GLY A 34 -6.23 -12.56 20.50
N HIS A 35 -5.45 -12.08 19.52
CA HIS A 35 -4.00 -11.96 19.66
C HIS A 35 -3.63 -10.62 20.30
N GLN A 36 -2.55 -10.62 21.09
CA GLN A 36 -1.88 -9.38 21.47
C GLN A 36 -1.03 -8.88 20.30
N VAL A 37 -1.12 -7.60 19.98
CA VAL A 37 -0.34 -6.99 18.90
C VAL A 37 0.46 -5.81 19.45
N SER A 38 1.70 -5.71 19.01
CA SER A 38 2.53 -4.51 19.17
C SER A 38 3.13 -4.11 17.81
N TYR A 39 3.30 -2.82 17.63
CA TYR A 39 4.01 -2.25 16.49
C TYR A 39 5.37 -1.73 16.93
N LEU A 40 6.41 -2.02 16.12
CA LEU A 40 7.72 -1.40 16.21
C LEU A 40 7.94 -0.61 14.92
N VAL A 41 7.75 0.70 14.97
CA VAL A 41 7.54 1.56 13.80
C VAL A 41 8.23 2.92 13.96
N ALA A 42 8.22 3.73 12.88
CA ALA A 42 8.86 5.04 12.91
C ALA A 42 8.23 6.00 13.97
N PRO A 43 8.99 7.00 14.43
CA PRO A 43 8.49 8.04 15.33
C PRO A 43 7.25 8.75 14.77
N GLY A 44 6.38 9.22 15.68
CA GLY A 44 5.12 9.89 15.32
C GLY A 44 3.96 8.93 15.00
N SER A 45 4.18 7.62 15.21
CA SER A 45 3.13 6.61 15.10
C SER A 45 2.24 6.56 16.33
N TYR A 46 0.98 6.17 16.14
CA TYR A 46 0.05 5.89 17.24
C TYR A 46 -0.90 4.76 16.86
N CYS A 47 -1.46 4.09 17.86
CA CYS A 47 -2.48 3.05 17.69
C CYS A 47 -3.36 3.00 18.93
N ASP A 48 -4.67 2.86 18.76
CA ASP A 48 -5.67 2.78 19.84
C ASP A 48 -6.01 1.34 20.25
N PHE A 49 -5.61 0.35 19.47
CA PHE A 49 -5.91 -1.07 19.71
C PHE A 49 -4.66 -1.95 19.97
N ALA A 50 -3.45 -1.41 19.82
CA ALA A 50 -2.19 -2.16 19.96
C ALA A 50 -1.10 -1.30 20.61
N GLY A 51 -0.10 -1.94 21.21
CA GLY A 51 1.10 -1.26 21.72
C GLY A 51 1.92 -0.67 20.57
N VAL A 52 2.55 0.50 20.80
CA VAL A 52 3.43 1.15 19.81
C VAL A 52 4.79 1.41 20.44
N HIS A 53 5.83 0.95 19.77
CA HIS A 53 7.24 1.16 20.10
C HIS A 53 7.93 1.86 18.94
N VAL A 54 8.93 2.68 19.22
CA VAL A 54 9.70 3.39 18.19
C VAL A 54 10.87 2.53 17.75
N LEU A 55 10.98 2.29 16.44
CA LEU A 55 12.11 1.60 15.83
C LEU A 55 13.29 2.56 15.74
N ASP A 56 14.40 2.22 16.39
CA ASP A 56 15.68 2.93 16.29
C ASP A 56 16.71 2.07 15.53
N HIS A 57 17.14 2.55 14.39
CA HIS A 57 18.10 1.84 13.53
C HIS A 57 19.53 1.82 14.10
N ASN A 58 19.82 2.61 15.15
CA ASN A 58 21.12 2.62 15.83
C ASN A 58 21.21 1.57 16.95
N ILE A 59 20.09 0.99 17.36
CA ILE A 59 20.02 -0.04 18.39
C ILE A 59 19.91 -1.42 17.70
N PRO A 60 20.63 -2.46 18.17
CA PRO A 60 20.45 -3.83 17.69
C PRO A 60 18.98 -4.25 17.75
N PHE A 61 18.47 -4.82 16.65
CA PHE A 61 17.04 -5.13 16.51
C PHE A 61 16.51 -6.00 17.66
N ASN A 62 17.29 -7.03 18.03
CA ASN A 62 16.86 -7.98 19.04
C ASN A 62 16.73 -7.35 20.46
N GLN A 63 17.38 -6.22 20.73
CA GLN A 63 17.24 -5.48 21.97
C GLN A 63 15.95 -4.64 22.02
N GLN A 64 15.29 -4.43 20.88
CA GLN A 64 14.08 -3.64 20.75
C GLN A 64 12.81 -4.49 20.79
N ILE A 65 12.95 -5.81 20.77
CA ILE A 65 11.80 -6.73 20.84
C ILE A 65 11.24 -6.72 22.26
N PRO A 66 9.96 -6.33 22.46
CA PRO A 66 9.35 -6.35 23.78
C PRO A 66 9.32 -7.75 24.39
N ALA A 67 9.41 -7.82 25.70
CA ALA A 67 9.28 -9.10 26.41
C ALA A 67 7.93 -9.76 26.13
N GLY A 68 7.92 -11.10 26.01
CA GLY A 68 6.71 -11.88 25.76
C GLY A 68 6.22 -11.88 24.32
N VAL A 69 6.97 -11.36 23.37
CA VAL A 69 6.67 -11.49 21.93
C VAL A 69 6.93 -12.94 21.49
N ASP A 70 5.94 -13.59 20.89
CA ASP A 70 6.02 -14.96 20.38
C ASP A 70 6.54 -15.00 18.94
N VAL A 71 6.18 -14.01 18.11
CA VAL A 71 6.56 -13.98 16.69
C VAL A 71 6.75 -12.54 16.20
N VAL A 72 7.74 -12.32 15.35
CA VAL A 72 8.01 -11.06 14.67
C VAL A 72 7.54 -11.11 13.22
N HIS A 73 6.77 -10.11 12.80
CA HIS A 73 6.39 -9.91 11.40
C HIS A 73 7.11 -8.69 10.83
N LEU A 74 8.15 -8.93 10.04
CA LEU A 74 8.95 -7.90 9.40
C LEU A 74 8.30 -7.44 8.08
N ASN A 75 8.15 -6.12 7.93
CA ASN A 75 7.70 -5.47 6.70
C ASN A 75 8.76 -4.49 6.16
N CYS A 76 9.93 -4.48 6.76
CA CYS A 76 11.11 -3.71 6.35
C CYS A 76 12.38 -4.48 6.71
N LYS A 77 13.52 -4.03 6.17
CA LYS A 77 14.83 -4.54 6.58
C LYS A 77 15.16 -4.06 8.00
N VAL A 78 15.76 -4.95 8.78
CA VAL A 78 16.32 -4.68 10.11
C VAL A 78 17.82 -4.97 10.11
N ASN A 79 18.55 -4.48 11.12
CA ASN A 79 20.00 -4.59 11.20
C ASN A 79 20.50 -5.94 11.74
N GLU A 80 19.61 -6.78 12.25
CA GLU A 80 19.91 -8.14 12.72
C GLU A 80 18.74 -9.09 12.41
N THR A 81 19.04 -10.37 12.19
CA THR A 81 18.03 -11.43 12.12
C THR A 81 17.38 -11.63 13.50
N PRO A 82 16.04 -11.69 13.58
CA PRO A 82 15.37 -11.98 14.85
C PRO A 82 15.81 -13.32 15.45
N LYS A 83 16.02 -13.34 16.79
CA LYS A 83 16.37 -14.56 17.54
C LYS A 83 15.16 -15.39 17.97
N ILE A 84 13.96 -14.91 17.70
CA ILE A 84 12.68 -15.59 17.94
C ILE A 84 12.00 -15.88 16.61
N PRO A 85 10.95 -16.70 16.54
CA PRO A 85 10.24 -17.01 15.30
C PRO A 85 9.82 -15.74 14.56
N TYR A 86 10.00 -15.72 13.23
CA TYR A 86 9.68 -14.55 12.42
C TYR A 86 9.26 -14.91 11.00
N ILE A 87 8.52 -13.99 10.38
CA ILE A 87 8.21 -13.96 8.95
C ILE A 87 8.54 -12.58 8.37
N ILE A 88 8.78 -12.54 7.07
CA ILE A 88 9.04 -11.30 6.33
C ILE A 88 7.99 -11.18 5.24
N THR A 89 7.25 -10.09 5.17
CA THR A 89 6.43 -9.80 3.99
C THR A 89 7.16 -8.82 3.07
N LEU A 90 7.49 -9.28 1.86
CA LEU A 90 8.05 -8.41 0.82
C LEU A 90 6.91 -7.72 0.06
N HIS A 91 6.68 -6.44 0.33
CA HIS A 91 5.59 -5.66 -0.27
C HIS A 91 5.92 -5.07 -1.64
N GLY A 92 7.19 -4.87 -1.94
CA GLY A 92 7.69 -4.25 -3.17
C GLY A 92 8.66 -5.15 -3.93
N ASN A 93 9.07 -4.70 -5.10
CA ASN A 93 10.19 -5.33 -5.81
C ASN A 93 11.51 -4.90 -5.15
N THR A 94 12.50 -5.79 -5.16
CA THR A 94 13.88 -5.48 -4.76
C THR A 94 14.80 -5.65 -5.95
N ASN A 95 15.82 -4.80 -6.03
CA ASN A 95 16.95 -4.93 -6.95
C ASN A 95 18.16 -5.57 -6.25
N ASP A 96 18.01 -5.95 -4.98
CA ASP A 96 19.05 -6.63 -4.22
C ASP A 96 19.26 -8.04 -4.81
N GLN A 97 20.49 -8.35 -5.17
CA GLN A 97 20.88 -9.65 -5.73
C GLN A 97 21.15 -10.68 -4.63
N ALA A 98 21.18 -10.28 -3.36
CA ALA A 98 21.35 -11.22 -2.26
C ALA A 98 20.16 -12.18 -2.18
N PRO A 99 20.38 -13.46 -1.83
CA PRO A 99 19.30 -14.39 -1.59
C PRO A 99 18.34 -13.84 -0.54
N LEU A 100 17.03 -13.97 -0.82
CA LEU A 100 16.00 -13.62 0.17
C LEU A 100 15.99 -14.66 1.29
N ASP A 101 15.63 -14.19 2.48
CA ASP A 101 15.45 -15.06 3.64
C ASP A 101 14.36 -16.12 3.37
N ILE A 102 14.57 -17.34 3.87
CA ILE A 102 13.64 -18.47 3.69
C ILE A 102 12.23 -18.17 4.22
N ASN A 103 12.12 -17.31 5.25
CA ASN A 103 10.87 -16.89 5.86
C ASN A 103 10.16 -15.76 5.07
N THR A 104 10.61 -15.47 3.83
CA THR A 104 9.99 -14.43 3.01
C THR A 104 8.70 -14.90 2.38
N VAL A 105 7.64 -14.12 2.61
CA VAL A 105 6.31 -14.28 2.02
C VAL A 105 6.04 -13.10 1.07
N PHE A 106 5.50 -13.41 -0.10
CA PHE A 106 5.21 -12.43 -1.14
C PHE A 106 3.72 -12.04 -1.14
N VAL A 107 3.39 -10.92 -1.78
CA VAL A 107 2.02 -10.39 -1.76
C VAL A 107 1.14 -10.89 -2.92
N SER A 108 1.69 -11.70 -3.82
CA SER A 108 0.92 -12.40 -4.86
C SER A 108 1.70 -13.59 -5.44
N LYS A 109 0.99 -14.52 -6.09
CA LYS A 109 1.60 -15.66 -6.79
C LYS A 109 2.60 -15.21 -7.86
N ASN A 110 2.25 -14.20 -8.67
CA ASN A 110 3.16 -13.64 -9.66
C ASN A 110 4.39 -13.00 -9.01
N HIS A 111 4.22 -12.30 -7.89
CA HIS A 111 5.33 -11.74 -7.13
C HIS A 111 6.26 -12.84 -6.62
N ALA A 112 5.75 -13.87 -5.97
CA ALA A 112 6.53 -15.02 -5.47
C ALA A 112 7.30 -15.72 -6.59
N SER A 113 6.63 -16.08 -7.69
CA SER A 113 7.24 -16.83 -8.79
C SER A 113 8.41 -16.09 -9.45
N ARG A 114 8.41 -14.76 -9.48
CA ARG A 114 9.53 -13.94 -10.00
C ARG A 114 10.79 -14.03 -9.15
N TYR A 115 10.65 -14.45 -7.89
CA TYR A 115 11.76 -14.67 -6.95
C TYR A 115 11.99 -16.17 -6.67
N GLY A 116 11.44 -17.06 -7.49
CA GLY A 116 11.62 -18.50 -7.36
C GLY A 116 10.91 -19.12 -6.14
N SER A 117 9.91 -18.44 -5.58
CA SER A 117 9.16 -18.88 -4.42
C SER A 117 7.72 -19.25 -4.75
N ALA A 118 7.13 -20.12 -3.92
CA ALA A 118 5.69 -20.42 -3.93
C ALA A 118 4.96 -19.80 -2.72
N SER A 119 5.68 -19.18 -1.78
CA SER A 119 5.11 -18.62 -0.55
C SER A 119 4.50 -17.24 -0.81
N PHE A 120 3.19 -17.13 -0.79
CA PHE A 120 2.52 -15.84 -0.92
C PHE A 120 1.23 -15.76 -0.12
N VAL A 121 0.88 -14.54 0.29
CA VAL A 121 -0.43 -14.18 0.86
C VAL A 121 -0.86 -12.87 0.23
N HIS A 122 -2.08 -12.83 -0.32
CA HIS A 122 -2.59 -11.59 -0.90
C HIS A 122 -2.84 -10.53 0.19
N ASN A 123 -2.54 -9.29 -0.11
CA ASN A 123 -2.94 -8.18 0.75
C ASN A 123 -4.46 -8.10 0.84
N GLY A 124 -4.97 -7.92 2.06
CA GLY A 124 -6.38 -7.62 2.30
C GLY A 124 -6.64 -6.12 2.37
N ILE A 125 -7.92 -5.76 2.32
CA ILE A 125 -8.43 -4.43 2.68
C ILE A 125 -9.46 -4.60 3.81
N ASP A 126 -9.57 -3.61 4.71
CA ASP A 126 -10.66 -3.60 5.70
C ASP A 126 -11.88 -2.88 5.11
N PRO A 127 -13.00 -3.59 4.80
CA PRO A 127 -14.20 -2.96 4.26
C PRO A 127 -14.76 -1.82 5.13
N ALA A 128 -14.54 -1.87 6.44
CA ALA A 128 -15.00 -0.83 7.36
C ALA A 128 -14.39 0.54 7.07
N ASP A 129 -13.15 0.59 6.54
CA ASP A 129 -12.47 1.83 6.18
C ASP A 129 -12.96 2.40 4.84
N TYR A 130 -13.69 1.61 4.04
CA TYR A 130 -14.21 2.01 2.74
C TYR A 130 -15.72 2.35 2.78
N GLY A 131 -16.45 1.78 3.72
CA GLY A 131 -17.89 1.95 3.86
C GLY A 131 -18.68 1.36 2.69
N ASP A 132 -19.93 1.78 2.53
CA ASP A 132 -20.80 1.32 1.42
C ASP A 132 -20.14 1.59 0.06
N PRO A 133 -19.98 0.60 -0.84
CA PRO A 133 -19.41 0.78 -2.16
C PRO A 133 -20.27 1.61 -3.13
N GLY A 134 -21.54 1.80 -2.88
CA GLY A 134 -22.44 2.62 -3.70
C GLY A 134 -22.56 2.12 -5.15
N LEU A 135 -22.78 0.82 -5.35
CA LEU A 135 -22.74 0.18 -6.67
C LEU A 135 -23.79 0.72 -7.65
N ASN A 136 -24.90 1.29 -7.15
CA ASN A 136 -25.99 1.83 -7.95
C ASN A 136 -25.85 3.34 -8.29
N GLN A 137 -24.71 3.95 -7.96
CA GLN A 137 -24.48 5.37 -8.23
C GLN A 137 -24.14 5.63 -9.70
N SER A 138 -24.51 6.83 -10.20
CA SER A 138 -24.09 7.29 -11.52
C SER A 138 -22.58 7.48 -11.57
N ARG A 139 -21.96 6.98 -12.65
CA ARG A 139 -20.52 6.99 -12.86
C ARG A 139 -20.19 7.73 -14.15
N ASN A 140 -19.39 8.79 -14.06
CA ASN A 140 -19.23 9.73 -15.15
C ASN A 140 -17.80 9.88 -15.69
N TYR A 141 -16.80 9.26 -15.06
CA TYR A 141 -15.39 9.38 -15.41
C TYR A 141 -14.64 8.07 -15.14
N PHE A 142 -13.46 7.97 -15.70
CA PHE A 142 -12.44 6.98 -15.32
C PHE A 142 -11.45 7.59 -14.34
N HIS A 143 -10.72 6.77 -13.59
CA HIS A 143 -9.72 7.28 -12.67
C HIS A 143 -8.36 6.63 -12.85
N PHE A 144 -7.33 7.35 -12.41
CA PHE A 144 -6.00 6.88 -12.11
C PHE A 144 -5.80 7.01 -10.60
N LEU A 145 -5.33 5.96 -9.93
CA LEU A 145 -5.11 5.93 -8.49
C LEU A 145 -3.66 5.52 -8.18
N GLY A 146 -2.87 6.44 -7.63
CA GLY A 146 -1.50 6.20 -7.24
C GLY A 146 -0.66 7.46 -7.26
N ASP A 147 0.58 7.39 -6.77
CA ASP A 147 1.50 8.52 -6.85
C ASP A 147 1.85 8.82 -8.32
N ALA A 148 1.31 9.93 -8.79
CA ALA A 148 1.49 10.40 -10.15
C ALA A 148 2.92 10.87 -10.47
N ALA A 149 3.76 11.09 -9.45
CA ALA A 149 5.18 11.40 -9.62
C ALA A 149 5.99 10.14 -9.94
N TRP A 150 5.54 8.97 -9.54
CA TRP A 150 6.23 7.71 -9.77
C TRP A 150 6.13 7.31 -11.24
N ARG A 151 7.26 7.30 -11.95
CA ARG A 151 7.30 7.00 -13.41
C ARG A 151 6.71 5.64 -13.75
N VAL A 152 6.95 4.63 -12.91
CA VAL A 152 6.47 3.26 -13.13
C VAL A 152 4.94 3.14 -13.08
N LYS A 153 4.25 4.06 -12.38
CA LYS A 153 2.78 4.12 -12.39
C LYS A 153 2.21 4.68 -13.69
N ASN A 154 3.05 5.33 -14.50
CA ASN A 154 2.76 5.75 -15.89
C ASN A 154 1.49 6.61 -16.05
N LEU A 155 1.36 7.67 -15.26
CA LEU A 155 0.26 8.62 -15.46
C LEU A 155 0.22 9.19 -16.89
N ARG A 156 1.39 9.37 -17.54
CA ARG A 156 1.43 9.81 -18.95
C ARG A 156 0.68 8.86 -19.88
N GLY A 157 0.82 7.54 -19.67
CA GLY A 157 0.07 6.53 -20.40
C GLY A 157 -1.43 6.63 -20.12
N ALA A 158 -1.84 6.79 -18.86
CA ALA A 158 -3.25 6.97 -18.50
C ALA A 158 -3.87 8.20 -19.19
N ILE A 159 -3.16 9.34 -19.20
CA ILE A 159 -3.59 10.55 -19.90
C ILE A 159 -3.74 10.31 -21.40
N LYS A 160 -2.73 9.68 -22.05
CA LYS A 160 -2.80 9.36 -23.49
C LYS A 160 -3.98 8.45 -23.84
N ILE A 161 -4.26 7.43 -23.02
CA ILE A 161 -5.42 6.54 -23.16
C ILE A 161 -6.71 7.36 -23.10
N ALA A 162 -6.87 8.19 -22.06
CA ALA A 162 -8.06 9.01 -21.87
C ALA A 162 -8.28 9.99 -23.03
N GLN A 163 -7.20 10.63 -23.52
CA GLN A 163 -7.25 11.54 -24.67
C GLN A 163 -7.66 10.84 -25.95
N LYS A 164 -7.05 9.68 -26.25
CA LYS A 164 -7.37 8.89 -27.45
C LYS A 164 -8.80 8.36 -27.42
N ALA A 165 -9.27 7.91 -26.24
CA ALA A 165 -10.63 7.44 -26.05
C ALA A 165 -11.67 8.58 -25.89
N LYS A 166 -11.24 9.85 -25.80
CA LYS A 166 -12.08 11.04 -25.56
C LYS A 166 -12.94 10.94 -24.29
N ILE A 167 -12.40 10.32 -23.23
CA ILE A 167 -13.06 10.09 -21.94
C ILE A 167 -12.56 11.04 -20.87
N SER A 168 -13.37 11.29 -19.85
CA SER A 168 -12.99 12.06 -18.66
C SER A 168 -12.12 11.21 -17.74
N LEU A 169 -10.99 11.74 -17.28
CA LEU A 169 -10.07 11.09 -16.35
C LEU A 169 -9.87 11.95 -15.09
N ARG A 170 -10.08 11.35 -13.92
CA ARG A 170 -9.67 11.93 -12.63
C ARG A 170 -8.37 11.30 -12.15
N VAL A 171 -7.39 12.13 -11.84
CA VAL A 171 -6.08 11.72 -11.34
C VAL A 171 -6.05 11.89 -9.83
N ILE A 172 -6.12 10.76 -9.11
CA ILE A 172 -6.10 10.70 -7.65
C ILE A 172 -4.68 10.32 -7.23
N GLY A 173 -3.93 11.30 -6.71
CA GLY A 173 -2.53 11.09 -6.27
C GLY A 173 -1.50 11.92 -7.02
N GLY A 174 -1.87 13.07 -7.59
CA GLY A 174 -0.92 13.95 -8.24
C GLY A 174 -1.43 15.32 -8.59
N LYS A 175 -0.52 16.17 -9.03
CA LYS A 175 -0.79 17.55 -9.47
C LYS A 175 -0.67 17.65 -10.99
N ARG A 176 -1.37 18.64 -11.58
CA ARG A 176 -1.34 18.92 -13.03
C ARG A 176 0.08 19.24 -13.52
N PHE A 177 0.81 19.99 -12.75
CA PHE A 177 2.21 20.34 -13.02
C PHE A 177 3.13 19.60 -12.05
N ASN A 178 4.13 18.90 -12.57
CA ASN A 178 5.12 18.17 -11.78
C ASN A 178 6.51 18.34 -12.40
N LEU A 179 7.48 18.75 -11.57
CA LEU A 179 8.88 18.93 -11.94
C LEU A 179 9.79 17.81 -11.42
N ASN A 180 9.37 17.12 -10.35
CA ASN A 180 10.26 16.24 -9.56
C ASN A 180 10.74 15.00 -10.30
N GLN A 181 10.00 14.49 -11.29
CA GLN A 181 10.36 13.28 -12.05
C GLN A 181 10.11 13.47 -13.56
N GLY A 182 10.48 14.65 -14.05
CA GLY A 182 10.29 15.10 -15.42
C GLY A 182 9.05 15.97 -15.57
N ILE A 183 9.17 16.97 -16.46
CA ILE A 183 8.13 17.96 -16.72
C ILE A 183 6.89 17.26 -17.28
N ARG A 184 5.77 17.44 -16.62
CA ARG A 184 4.46 17.01 -17.10
C ARG A 184 3.48 18.18 -16.96
N LEU A 185 2.92 18.58 -18.09
CA LEU A 185 1.89 19.59 -18.17
C LEU A 185 0.81 19.10 -19.13
N THR A 186 -0.46 19.24 -18.76
CA THR A 186 -1.60 18.95 -19.64
C THR A 186 -2.68 20.00 -19.45
N PHE A 187 -3.17 20.54 -20.57
CA PHE A 187 -4.23 21.52 -20.61
C PHE A 187 -5.60 20.91 -20.97
N ASP A 188 -5.66 19.60 -21.26
CA ASP A 188 -6.90 18.94 -21.62
C ASP A 188 -7.94 19.07 -20.48
N PRO A 189 -9.10 19.71 -20.72
CA PRO A 189 -10.12 19.94 -19.70
C PRO A 189 -10.76 18.64 -19.20
N ARG A 190 -10.69 17.56 -19.95
CA ARG A 190 -11.19 16.23 -19.55
C ARG A 190 -10.29 15.57 -18.50
N ILE A 191 -9.06 16.06 -18.30
CA ILE A 191 -8.12 15.52 -17.32
C ILE A 191 -8.15 16.40 -16.06
N ARG A 192 -8.74 15.90 -15.00
CA ARG A 192 -8.84 16.59 -13.71
C ARG A 192 -7.88 15.98 -12.69
N PHE A 193 -7.15 16.83 -11.98
CA PHE A 193 -6.23 16.43 -10.93
C PHE A 193 -6.84 16.75 -9.56
N ASP A 194 -7.03 15.73 -8.74
CA ASP A 194 -7.64 15.85 -7.41
C ASP A 194 -6.61 15.93 -6.27
N GLY A 195 -5.33 15.81 -6.60
CA GLY A 195 -4.26 15.77 -5.61
C GLY A 195 -4.18 14.41 -4.89
N MET A 196 -3.37 14.37 -3.82
CA MET A 196 -3.25 13.20 -2.97
C MET A 196 -4.46 13.15 -2.02
N LYS A 197 -5.31 12.14 -2.19
CA LYS A 197 -6.52 11.93 -1.42
C LYS A 197 -6.46 10.62 -0.63
N GLY A 198 -7.09 10.58 0.53
CA GLY A 198 -7.24 9.41 1.38
C GLY A 198 -8.63 9.35 1.99
N GLY A 199 -8.93 8.27 2.72
CA GLY A 199 -10.17 8.11 3.48
C GLY A 199 -11.43 8.40 2.65
N ALA A 200 -12.40 9.09 3.27
CA ALA A 200 -13.71 9.38 2.67
C ALA A 200 -13.63 10.16 1.35
N GLU A 201 -12.69 11.11 1.20
CA GLU A 201 -12.53 11.86 -0.05
C GLU A 201 -12.11 10.97 -1.22
N LYS A 202 -11.15 10.06 -1.01
CA LYS A 202 -10.75 9.07 -2.01
C LYS A 202 -11.92 8.13 -2.35
N ASN A 203 -12.61 7.63 -1.33
CA ASN A 203 -13.73 6.71 -1.49
C ASN A 203 -14.87 7.35 -2.32
N ALA A 204 -15.19 8.61 -2.07
CA ALA A 204 -16.18 9.35 -2.86
C ALA A 204 -15.78 9.48 -4.34
N LEU A 205 -14.47 9.68 -4.61
CA LEU A 205 -13.95 9.71 -5.98
C LEU A 205 -14.01 8.35 -6.67
N LEU A 206 -13.79 7.27 -5.95
CA LEU A 206 -13.89 5.91 -6.52
C LEU A 206 -15.34 5.55 -6.82
N LYS A 207 -16.29 5.86 -5.94
CA LYS A 207 -17.74 5.62 -6.16
C LYS A 207 -18.28 6.22 -7.47
N GLY A 208 -17.81 7.40 -7.87
CA GLY A 208 -18.23 8.07 -9.11
C GLY A 208 -17.50 7.61 -10.37
N SER A 209 -16.58 6.65 -10.27
CA SER A 209 -15.75 6.21 -11.39
C SER A 209 -16.32 4.98 -12.10
N LYS A 210 -16.20 4.96 -13.44
CA LYS A 210 -16.54 3.82 -14.31
C LYS A 210 -15.49 2.73 -14.30
N GLY A 211 -14.21 3.07 -14.00
CA GLY A 211 -13.12 2.12 -14.04
C GLY A 211 -11.75 2.74 -13.78
N LEU A 212 -10.81 1.91 -13.41
CA LEU A 212 -9.40 2.26 -13.21
C LEU A 212 -8.64 2.16 -14.53
N ILE A 213 -7.85 3.20 -14.86
CA ILE A 213 -6.84 3.13 -15.91
C ILE A 213 -5.50 2.84 -15.24
N PHE A 214 -4.96 1.65 -15.46
CA PHE A 214 -3.79 1.12 -14.76
C PHE A 214 -2.65 0.72 -15.72
N PRO A 215 -1.99 1.69 -16.39
CA PRO A 215 -1.00 1.43 -17.43
C PRO A 215 0.43 1.31 -16.87
N VAL A 216 0.63 0.63 -15.76
CA VAL A 216 1.92 0.51 -15.08
C VAL A 216 3.02 -0.06 -15.97
N LEU A 217 4.27 0.40 -15.76
CA LEU A 217 5.47 0.02 -16.53
C LEU A 217 6.40 -0.90 -15.73
N TRP A 218 5.91 -1.53 -14.71
CA TRP A 218 6.68 -2.46 -13.89
C TRP A 218 5.85 -3.71 -13.57
N ASN A 219 6.51 -4.71 -13.04
CA ASN A 219 5.82 -5.88 -12.49
C ASN A 219 5.21 -5.50 -11.13
N GLU A 220 3.96 -5.07 -11.14
CA GLU A 220 3.24 -4.69 -9.92
C GLU A 220 3.17 -5.88 -8.97
N PRO A 221 3.66 -5.77 -7.71
CA PRO A 221 3.65 -6.88 -6.76
C PRO A 221 2.24 -7.37 -6.41
N PHE A 222 1.29 -6.45 -6.18
CA PHE A 222 -0.09 -6.77 -5.84
C PHE A 222 -1.10 -5.86 -6.51
N GLY A 223 -0.97 -4.53 -6.32
CA GLY A 223 -1.90 -3.55 -6.88
C GLY A 223 -3.11 -3.25 -5.99
N LEU A 224 -2.88 -2.72 -4.79
CA LEU A 224 -3.97 -2.30 -3.89
C LEU A 224 -4.99 -1.40 -4.57
N SER A 225 -4.56 -0.49 -5.47
CA SER A 225 -5.46 0.37 -6.23
C SER A 225 -6.44 -0.40 -7.12
N ILE A 226 -6.08 -1.60 -7.60
CA ILE A 226 -6.97 -2.49 -8.34
C ILE A 226 -8.05 -3.01 -7.41
N VAL A 227 -7.66 -3.55 -6.24
CA VAL A 227 -8.59 -4.10 -5.26
C VAL A 227 -9.55 -3.03 -4.73
N GLU A 228 -9.01 -1.83 -4.42
CA GLU A 228 -9.82 -0.68 -4.02
C GLU A 228 -10.85 -0.30 -5.11
N SER A 229 -10.43 -0.29 -6.37
CA SER A 229 -11.31 0.01 -7.50
C SER A 229 -12.40 -1.04 -7.66
N ILE A 230 -12.05 -2.33 -7.60
CA ILE A 230 -13.01 -3.45 -7.67
C ILE A 230 -14.01 -3.37 -6.52
N TYR A 231 -13.58 -3.04 -5.29
CA TYR A 231 -14.48 -2.85 -4.15
C TYR A 231 -15.59 -1.84 -4.44
N PHE A 232 -15.26 -0.76 -5.14
CA PHE A 232 -16.25 0.24 -5.56
C PHE A 232 -16.94 -0.07 -6.89
N GLY A 233 -16.71 -1.26 -7.49
CA GLY A 233 -17.31 -1.69 -8.75
C GLY A 233 -16.77 -0.96 -9.99
N CYS A 234 -15.49 -0.53 -9.93
CA CYS A 234 -14.82 0.14 -11.06
C CYS A 234 -14.08 -0.85 -11.96
#